data_8de73136a6823c50611a1f4713588031
#
_entry.id   8de73136a6823c50611a1f4713588031
#
_cell.length_a   1.000
_cell.length_b   1.000
_cell.length_c   1.000
_cell.angle_alpha   90.00
_cell.angle_beta   90.00
_cell.angle_gamma   90.00
#
_symmetry.space_group_name_H-M   'P 1'
#
loop_
_entity.id
_entity.type
_entity.pdbx_description
1 polymer ?
#
loop_
_entity_poly.entity_id
_entity_poly.type
_entity_poly.pdbx_seq_one_letter_code
_entity_poly.pdbx_strand_id
1 'polypeptide(L)'
;MGRKAGETSPTAEDGGASVAALIVAHDQARYIAATVRAARAIPGVDLVLVVDDASTDNTQELARKAGAVVVRNSHERGRSPSVELGASVIAMRDEPGLTPRALLLLEGSLGSHAIGAAPLVPAVTEGVCDMAIGLTDIKPISTGPTAKAARRAIEVATNWTPQQPLSRIRCVSRDALEAAIPLARGAGLEVALTLDALAAGFLVTELECDVRQKAHSQDHRSLGTRANQYRDVMLAVASRRVKGAATNTRYAVGDQVLKVTRRKGDHSKASDAAVATDAAGDREASE
;
A
#
# COMPACT_ATOMS: atom_id res chain seq x y z
N MET A 1 46.95 -18.58 -32.45
CA MET A 1 45.97 -17.50 -32.72
C MET A 1 44.63 -17.94 -32.18
N GLY A 2 44.31 -17.60 -30.93
CA GLY A 2 43.07 -17.92 -30.24
C GLY A 2 42.32 -16.64 -29.94
N ARG A 3 41.13 -16.47 -30.51
CA ARG A 3 40.23 -15.37 -30.20
C ARG A 3 39.58 -15.66 -28.83
N LYS A 4 39.79 -14.75 -27.87
CA LYS A 4 39.06 -14.67 -26.60
C LYS A 4 37.61 -14.34 -26.91
N ALA A 5 36.68 -15.18 -26.43
CA ALA A 5 35.27 -14.90 -26.38
C ALA A 5 35.05 -13.72 -25.37
N GLY A 6 34.38 -12.68 -25.82
CA GLY A 6 34.04 -11.54 -25.00
C GLY A 6 32.99 -11.96 -23.98
N GLU A 7 33.28 -11.69 -22.71
CA GLU A 7 32.28 -11.63 -21.65
C GLU A 7 31.34 -10.46 -21.95
N THR A 8 30.12 -10.77 -22.34
CA THR A 8 29.02 -9.82 -22.33
C THR A 8 28.59 -9.65 -20.89
N SER A 9 28.99 -8.55 -20.28
CA SER A 9 28.37 -8.04 -19.07
C SER A 9 26.86 -7.90 -19.31
N PRO A 10 25.99 -8.30 -18.38
CA PRO A 10 24.58 -8.04 -18.51
C PRO A 10 24.35 -6.53 -18.52
N THR A 11 23.89 -6.04 -19.67
CA THR A 11 23.39 -4.66 -19.83
C THR A 11 22.28 -4.42 -18.82
N ALA A 12 22.46 -3.41 -17.98
CA ALA A 12 21.42 -2.84 -17.15
C ALA A 12 20.37 -2.17 -18.07
N GLU A 13 19.40 -2.95 -18.52
CA GLU A 13 18.18 -2.51 -19.16
C GLU A 13 17.03 -3.12 -18.39
N ASP A 14 16.61 -2.43 -17.35
CA ASP A 14 15.20 -2.29 -16.95
C ASP A 14 15.15 -1.28 -15.79
N GLY A 15 15.01 0.00 -16.12
CA GLY A 15 14.67 1.05 -15.19
C GLY A 15 13.22 0.94 -14.70
N GLY A 16 12.76 -0.28 -14.38
CA GLY A 16 11.48 -0.55 -13.77
C GLY A 16 11.37 0.21 -12.44
N ALA A 17 10.25 0.87 -12.20
CA ALA A 17 10.02 1.58 -10.95
C ALA A 17 10.23 0.63 -9.76
N SER A 18 11.18 0.95 -8.87
CA SER A 18 11.53 0.15 -7.70
C SER A 18 10.66 0.53 -6.50
N VAL A 19 10.57 -0.37 -5.51
CA VAL A 19 9.73 -0.19 -4.32
C VAL A 19 10.55 -0.34 -3.05
N ALA A 20 10.36 0.60 -2.13
CA ALA A 20 10.85 0.45 -0.77
C ALA A 20 9.73 -0.05 0.14
N ALA A 21 9.93 -1.18 0.82
CA ALA A 21 9.05 -1.60 1.90
C ALA A 21 9.35 -0.78 3.16
N LEU A 22 8.39 0.04 3.57
CA LEU A 22 8.45 0.85 4.78
C LEU A 22 7.62 0.19 5.89
N ILE A 23 8.30 -0.31 6.90
CA ILE A 23 7.72 -1.04 8.02
C ILE A 23 7.79 -0.16 9.27
N VAL A 24 6.65 0.19 9.86
CA VAL A 24 6.60 0.82 11.17
C VAL A 24 6.42 -0.25 12.24
N ALA A 25 7.27 -0.22 13.26
CA ALA A 25 7.27 -1.22 14.33
C ALA A 25 7.44 -0.58 15.71
N HIS A 26 6.70 -1.09 16.71
CA HIS A 26 6.85 -0.81 18.12
C HIS A 26 6.61 -2.11 18.90
N ASP A 27 7.63 -2.59 19.64
CA ASP A 27 7.63 -3.84 20.41
C ASP A 27 7.17 -5.06 19.57
N GLN A 28 7.84 -5.28 18.44
CA GLN A 28 7.53 -6.36 17.49
C GLN A 28 8.63 -7.43 17.38
N ALA A 29 9.47 -7.62 18.41
CA ALA A 29 10.59 -8.56 18.39
C ALA A 29 10.17 -9.97 17.90
N ARG A 30 8.95 -10.41 18.25
CA ARG A 30 8.42 -11.72 17.86
C ARG A 30 8.22 -11.90 16.36
N TYR A 31 7.91 -10.82 15.63
CA TYR A 31 7.45 -10.91 14.23
C TYR A 31 8.38 -10.20 13.25
N ILE A 32 9.08 -9.17 13.69
CA ILE A 32 9.78 -8.23 12.82
C ILE A 32 10.78 -8.90 11.87
N ALA A 33 11.54 -9.89 12.34
CA ALA A 33 12.51 -10.59 11.50
C ALA A 33 11.85 -11.38 10.36
N ALA A 34 10.70 -12.00 10.63
CA ALA A 34 9.93 -12.69 9.60
C ALA A 34 9.27 -11.69 8.63
N THR A 35 8.76 -10.56 9.14
CA THR A 35 8.18 -9.48 8.33
C THR A 35 9.21 -8.92 7.36
N VAL A 36 10.42 -8.63 7.83
CA VAL A 36 11.51 -8.10 6.99
C VAL A 36 11.90 -9.09 5.90
N ARG A 37 12.09 -10.39 6.25
CA ARG A 37 12.43 -11.41 5.25
C ARG A 37 11.33 -11.58 4.20
N ALA A 38 10.06 -11.58 4.62
CA ALA A 38 8.92 -11.68 3.72
C ALA A 38 8.82 -10.45 2.80
N ALA A 39 8.99 -9.25 3.33
CA ALA A 39 8.99 -8.02 2.53
C ALA A 39 10.12 -8.01 1.50
N ARG A 40 11.33 -8.47 1.86
CA ARG A 40 12.46 -8.59 0.93
C ARG A 40 12.24 -9.60 -0.19
N ALA A 41 11.38 -10.58 0.02
CA ALA A 41 11.04 -11.59 -0.98
C ALA A 41 9.95 -11.14 -1.96
N ILE A 42 9.34 -9.97 -1.76
CA ILE A 42 8.35 -9.42 -2.69
C ILE A 42 9.07 -8.93 -3.95
N PRO A 43 8.70 -9.41 -5.15
CA PRO A 43 9.27 -8.91 -6.40
C PRO A 43 9.10 -7.40 -6.55
N GLY A 44 10.15 -6.71 -7.00
CA GLY A 44 10.18 -5.26 -7.15
C GLY A 44 10.55 -4.48 -5.86
N VAL A 45 10.65 -5.14 -4.70
CA VAL A 45 11.15 -4.53 -3.47
C VAL A 45 12.68 -4.65 -3.42
N ASP A 46 13.38 -3.54 -3.56
CA ASP A 46 14.84 -3.45 -3.52
C ASP A 46 15.39 -2.88 -2.19
N LEU A 47 14.54 -2.22 -1.41
CA LEU A 47 14.88 -1.65 -0.11
C LEU A 47 13.85 -2.03 0.94
N VAL A 48 14.29 -2.48 2.12
CA VAL A 48 13.43 -2.62 3.29
C VAL A 48 13.93 -1.69 4.39
N LEU A 49 13.10 -0.73 4.75
CA LEU A 49 13.32 0.22 5.84
C LEU A 49 12.36 -0.08 7.00
N VAL A 50 12.90 -0.25 8.19
CA VAL A 50 12.13 -0.35 9.43
C VAL A 50 12.29 0.95 10.20
N VAL A 51 11.19 1.60 10.53
CA VAL A 51 11.15 2.68 11.53
C VAL A 51 10.71 2.09 12.85
N ASP A 52 11.66 2.00 13.76
CA ASP A 52 11.46 1.57 15.14
C ASP A 52 10.94 2.75 15.98
N ASP A 53 9.66 2.71 16.34
CA ASP A 53 8.99 3.79 17.09
C ASP A 53 9.23 3.64 18.60
N ALA A 54 10.51 3.72 19.01
CA ALA A 54 10.97 3.66 20.40
C ALA A 54 10.65 2.32 21.11
N SER A 55 10.85 1.19 20.44
CA SER A 55 10.67 -0.13 21.06
C SER A 55 11.55 -0.33 22.29
N THR A 56 11.04 -1.03 23.26
CA THR A 56 11.74 -1.42 24.50
C THR A 56 12.31 -2.83 24.43
N ASP A 57 11.88 -3.62 23.45
CA ASP A 57 12.33 -4.99 23.19
C ASP A 57 13.45 -5.05 22.11
N ASN A 58 13.80 -6.24 21.66
CA ASN A 58 14.85 -6.47 20.67
C ASN A 58 14.41 -6.22 19.22
N THR A 59 13.32 -5.48 18.97
CA THR A 59 12.77 -5.20 17.62
C THR A 59 13.85 -4.67 16.69
N GLN A 60 14.58 -3.65 17.12
CA GLN A 60 15.60 -2.99 16.31
C GLN A 60 16.71 -3.95 15.86
N GLU A 61 17.26 -4.72 16.82
CA GLU A 61 18.35 -5.64 16.54
C GLU A 61 17.92 -6.76 15.59
N LEU A 62 16.75 -7.33 15.82
CA LEU A 62 16.20 -8.40 14.98
C LEU A 62 15.87 -7.93 13.56
N ALA A 63 15.40 -6.68 13.40
CA ALA A 63 15.17 -6.10 12.09
C ALA A 63 16.49 -5.94 11.30
N ARG A 64 17.56 -5.43 11.95
CA ARG A 64 18.88 -5.32 11.32
C ARG A 64 19.47 -6.68 10.93
N LYS A 65 19.38 -7.67 11.82
CA LYS A 65 19.83 -9.05 11.54
C LYS A 65 19.06 -9.70 10.38
N ALA A 66 17.81 -9.31 10.18
CA ALA A 66 17.00 -9.77 9.04
C ALA A 66 17.33 -9.04 7.72
N GLY A 67 18.20 -8.01 7.76
CA GLY A 67 18.69 -7.29 6.59
C GLY A 67 17.91 -6.01 6.25
N ALA A 68 17.19 -5.42 7.20
CA ALA A 68 16.57 -4.12 7.03
C ALA A 68 17.53 -2.98 7.36
N VAL A 69 17.38 -1.85 6.67
CA VAL A 69 17.83 -0.56 7.17
C VAL A 69 16.92 -0.17 8.33
N VAL A 70 17.47 0.27 9.46
CA VAL A 70 16.67 0.61 10.64
C VAL A 70 16.96 2.01 11.11
N VAL A 71 15.89 2.80 11.21
CA VAL A 71 15.88 4.13 11.84
C VAL A 71 15.03 4.05 13.11
N ARG A 72 15.47 4.73 14.18
CA ARG A 72 14.77 4.71 15.47
C ARG A 72 14.33 6.11 15.89
N ASN A 73 13.08 6.21 16.34
CA ASN A 73 12.61 7.38 17.07
C ASN A 73 13.13 7.37 18.51
N SER A 74 13.48 8.53 19.05
CA SER A 74 13.94 8.68 20.44
C SER A 74 12.82 8.45 21.48
N HIS A 75 11.57 8.66 21.07
CA HIS A 75 10.37 8.40 21.85
C HIS A 75 9.24 7.98 20.90
N GLU A 76 8.19 7.37 21.44
CA GLU A 76 7.02 6.96 20.66
C GLU A 76 6.34 8.19 20.04
N ARG A 77 6.28 8.24 18.73
CA ARG A 77 5.69 9.33 17.94
C ARG A 77 4.40 8.93 17.25
N GLY A 78 4.18 7.64 17.13
CA GLY A 78 3.07 7.04 16.41
C GLY A 78 3.34 6.85 14.91
N ARG A 79 2.37 6.23 14.23
CA ARG A 79 2.53 5.75 12.85
C ARG A 79 2.80 6.88 11.85
N SER A 80 2.07 7.98 11.88
CA SER A 80 2.18 9.03 10.86
C SER A 80 3.56 9.68 10.83
N PRO A 81 4.12 10.19 11.94
CA PRO A 81 5.48 10.72 11.94
C PRO A 81 6.53 9.66 11.59
N SER A 82 6.30 8.40 11.93
CA SER A 82 7.21 7.30 11.56
C SER A 82 7.17 7.02 10.06
N VAL A 83 6.01 7.11 9.42
CA VAL A 83 5.90 7.00 7.95
C VAL A 83 6.60 8.19 7.28
N GLU A 84 6.39 9.43 7.73
CA GLU A 84 7.05 10.61 7.19
C GLU A 84 8.59 10.53 7.32
N LEU A 85 9.08 10.11 8.49
CA LEU A 85 10.51 9.88 8.71
C LEU A 85 11.06 8.83 7.75
N GLY A 86 10.37 7.69 7.65
CA GLY A 86 10.78 6.60 6.76
C GLY A 86 10.78 7.03 5.29
N ALA A 87 9.75 7.75 4.84
CA ALA A 87 9.68 8.29 3.49
C ALA A 87 10.84 9.24 3.18
N SER A 88 11.19 10.12 4.12
CA SER A 88 12.33 11.04 3.98
C SER A 88 13.65 10.29 3.89
N VAL A 89 13.84 9.23 4.71
CA VAL A 89 15.06 8.41 4.67
C VAL A 89 15.17 7.61 3.37
N ILE A 90 14.05 7.12 2.82
CA ILE A 90 14.00 6.45 1.53
C ILE A 90 14.35 7.44 0.41
N ALA A 91 13.77 8.65 0.43
CA ALA A 91 14.07 9.69 -0.54
C ALA A 91 15.56 10.07 -0.60
N MET A 92 16.25 10.11 0.55
CA MET A 92 17.71 10.34 0.60
C MET A 92 18.54 9.18 0.02
N ARG A 93 17.93 8.03 -0.26
CA ARG A 93 18.56 6.83 -0.85
C ARG A 93 18.12 6.60 -2.30
N ASP A 94 17.24 7.43 -2.83
CA ASP A 94 16.89 7.40 -4.24
C ASP A 94 18.06 7.94 -5.06
N GLU A 95 18.33 7.32 -6.20
CA GLU A 95 19.43 7.73 -7.07
C GLU A 95 18.97 8.92 -7.94
N PRO A 96 19.78 9.98 -8.02
CA PRO A 96 19.45 11.12 -8.86
C PRO A 96 19.27 10.70 -10.33
N GLY A 97 18.16 11.11 -10.93
CA GLY A 97 17.85 10.82 -12.33
C GLY A 97 17.10 9.50 -12.58
N LEU A 98 16.89 8.69 -11.55
CA LEU A 98 15.98 7.54 -11.63
C LEU A 98 14.59 7.88 -11.08
N THR A 99 13.60 7.06 -11.47
CA THR A 99 12.25 7.16 -10.91
C THR A 99 12.30 6.92 -9.41
N PRO A 100 11.76 7.85 -8.58
CA PRO A 100 11.73 7.65 -7.13
C PRO A 100 10.98 6.37 -6.75
N ARG A 101 11.47 5.68 -5.70
CA ARG A 101 10.83 4.46 -5.20
C ARG A 101 9.39 4.73 -4.77
N ALA A 102 8.47 3.88 -5.21
CA ALA A 102 7.17 3.77 -4.55
C ALA A 102 7.33 3.16 -3.15
N LEU A 103 6.39 3.40 -2.26
CA LEU A 103 6.45 2.92 -0.89
C LEU A 103 5.40 1.84 -0.63
N LEU A 104 5.84 0.65 -0.22
CA LEU A 104 4.99 -0.40 0.28
C LEU A 104 4.90 -0.28 1.82
N LEU A 105 3.81 0.28 2.31
CA LEU A 105 3.56 0.48 3.74
C LEU A 105 3.10 -0.84 4.39
N LEU A 106 3.84 -1.29 5.40
CA LEU A 106 3.58 -2.53 6.13
C LEU A 106 3.61 -2.31 7.64
N GLU A 107 3.09 -3.27 8.39
CA GLU A 107 3.19 -3.32 9.85
C GLU A 107 4.22 -4.35 10.30
N GLY A 108 4.96 -4.05 11.37
CA GLY A 108 5.98 -4.95 11.93
C GLY A 108 5.44 -6.30 12.42
N SER A 109 4.14 -6.37 12.70
CA SER A 109 3.45 -7.55 13.24
C SER A 109 3.04 -8.61 12.20
N LEU A 110 3.23 -8.36 10.91
CA LEU A 110 2.73 -9.24 9.83
C LEU A 110 3.44 -10.61 9.78
N GLY A 111 4.68 -10.71 10.24
CA GLY A 111 5.44 -11.94 10.12
C GLY A 111 5.64 -12.36 8.67
N SER A 112 5.58 -13.67 8.41
CA SER A 112 5.69 -14.24 7.05
C SER A 112 4.52 -13.85 6.12
N HIS A 113 3.40 -13.40 6.65
CA HIS A 113 2.23 -13.00 5.85
C HIS A 113 2.45 -11.68 5.09
N ALA A 114 3.52 -10.93 5.39
CA ALA A 114 3.85 -9.72 4.64
C ALA A 114 4.04 -9.98 3.14
N ILE A 115 4.44 -11.19 2.73
CA ILE A 115 4.56 -11.60 1.32
C ILE A 115 3.23 -11.47 0.58
N GLY A 116 2.10 -11.64 1.25
CA GLY A 116 0.77 -11.49 0.66
C GLY A 116 0.44 -10.10 0.15
N ALA A 117 1.26 -9.09 0.46
CA ALA A 117 1.16 -7.74 -0.10
C ALA A 117 1.78 -7.62 -1.50
N ALA A 118 2.41 -8.67 -2.03
CA ALA A 118 3.07 -8.67 -3.34
C ALA A 118 2.18 -8.15 -4.50
N PRO A 119 0.86 -8.43 -4.59
CA PRO A 119 0.03 -7.93 -5.68
C PRO A 119 -0.08 -6.39 -5.76
N LEU A 120 0.22 -5.67 -4.67
CA LEU A 120 0.16 -4.21 -4.64
C LEU A 120 1.31 -3.56 -5.41
N VAL A 121 2.45 -4.24 -5.50
CA VAL A 121 3.67 -3.69 -6.11
C VAL A 121 3.49 -3.43 -7.60
N PRO A 122 3.17 -4.44 -8.45
CA PRO A 122 3.02 -4.22 -9.89
C PRO A 122 1.89 -3.24 -10.21
N ALA A 123 0.82 -3.19 -9.41
CA ALA A 123 -0.27 -2.25 -9.63
C ALA A 123 0.19 -0.78 -9.62
N VAL A 124 1.21 -0.46 -8.82
CA VAL A 124 1.77 0.90 -8.75
C VAL A 124 2.96 1.06 -9.70
N THR A 125 3.87 0.09 -9.76
CA THR A 125 5.08 0.22 -10.59
C THR A 125 4.80 0.16 -12.09
N GLU A 126 3.73 -0.51 -12.52
CA GLU A 126 3.28 -0.56 -13.91
C GLU A 126 2.28 0.57 -14.25
N GLY A 127 2.04 1.50 -13.32
CA GLY A 127 1.18 2.66 -13.55
C GLY A 127 -0.31 2.34 -13.68
N VAL A 128 -0.78 1.19 -13.17
CA VAL A 128 -2.22 0.86 -13.13
C VAL A 128 -2.96 1.78 -12.16
N CYS A 129 -2.29 2.16 -11.06
CA CYS A 129 -2.78 3.14 -10.08
C CYS A 129 -1.61 3.81 -9.39
N ASP A 130 -1.88 4.94 -8.71
CA ASP A 130 -0.90 5.64 -7.88
C ASP A 130 -0.90 5.17 -6.43
N MET A 131 -2.02 4.59 -5.98
CA MET A 131 -2.12 3.96 -4.67
C MET A 131 -3.00 2.70 -4.73
N ALA A 132 -2.41 1.57 -4.35
CA ALA A 132 -3.08 0.29 -4.18
C ALA A 132 -3.30 0.01 -2.68
N ILE A 133 -4.54 -0.23 -2.28
CA ILE A 133 -4.94 -0.56 -0.91
C ILE A 133 -5.17 -2.06 -0.83
N GLY A 134 -4.47 -2.75 0.09
CA GLY A 134 -4.62 -4.19 0.29
C GLY A 134 -5.91 -4.53 1.03
N LEU A 135 -6.75 -5.33 0.40
CA LEU A 135 -7.88 -6.01 1.04
C LEU A 135 -7.34 -7.25 1.76
N THR A 136 -7.57 -7.33 3.04
CA THR A 136 -7.09 -8.42 3.90
C THR A 136 -8.26 -9.15 4.56
N ASP A 137 -8.07 -10.42 4.95
CA ASP A 137 -9.11 -11.23 5.64
C ASP A 137 -9.45 -10.73 7.06
N ILE A 138 -8.99 -9.53 7.43
CA ILE A 138 -9.15 -8.99 8.78
C ILE A 138 -10.53 -8.34 8.94
N LYS A 139 -11.51 -9.12 9.34
CA LYS A 139 -12.91 -8.68 9.54
C LYS A 139 -13.09 -7.42 10.40
N PRO A 140 -12.36 -7.16 11.51
CA PRO A 140 -12.58 -5.96 12.33
C PRO A 140 -12.26 -4.64 11.64
N ILE A 141 -11.38 -4.62 10.64
CA ILE A 141 -10.98 -3.39 9.93
C ILE A 141 -12.11 -2.86 9.05
N SER A 142 -13.02 -3.74 8.62
CA SER A 142 -14.09 -3.39 7.69
C SER A 142 -15.46 -3.08 8.33
N THR A 143 -15.69 -3.40 9.61
CA THR A 143 -17.06 -3.49 10.16
C THR A 143 -17.39 -2.56 11.32
N GLY A 144 -16.45 -1.92 12.01
CA GLY A 144 -16.72 -1.09 13.17
C GLY A 144 -17.29 0.32 12.84
N PRO A 145 -17.76 1.09 13.84
CA PRO A 145 -18.27 2.45 13.66
C PRO A 145 -17.26 3.37 12.97
N THR A 146 -15.98 3.25 13.33
CA THR A 146 -14.88 4.02 12.73
C THR A 146 -14.72 3.71 11.24
N ALA A 147 -14.79 2.43 10.85
CA ALA A 147 -14.73 2.02 9.45
C ALA A 147 -15.94 2.50 8.64
N LYS A 148 -17.14 2.48 9.24
CA LYS A 148 -18.36 3.02 8.61
C LYS A 148 -18.24 4.53 8.39
N ALA A 149 -17.75 5.27 9.38
CA ALA A 149 -17.54 6.71 9.27
C ALA A 149 -16.48 7.05 8.20
N ALA A 150 -15.37 6.32 8.18
CA ALA A 150 -14.32 6.46 7.17
C ALA A 150 -14.84 6.21 5.76
N ARG A 151 -15.56 5.09 5.56
CA ARG A 151 -16.18 4.74 4.27
C ARG A 151 -17.15 5.84 3.80
N ARG A 152 -18.04 6.27 4.69
CA ARG A 152 -19.01 7.33 4.37
C ARG A 152 -18.32 8.65 4.02
N ALA A 153 -17.23 8.98 4.69
CA ALA A 153 -16.48 10.21 4.40
C ALA A 153 -15.85 10.17 3.02
N ILE A 154 -15.24 9.05 2.64
CA ILE A 154 -14.65 8.87 1.30
C ILE A 154 -15.76 8.86 0.25
N GLU A 155 -16.84 8.10 0.46
CA GLU A 155 -17.98 8.04 -0.45
C GLU A 155 -18.57 9.43 -0.73
N VAL A 156 -18.81 10.24 0.30
CA VAL A 156 -19.37 11.59 0.15
C VAL A 156 -18.40 12.53 -0.60
N ALA A 157 -17.10 12.35 -0.41
CA ALA A 157 -16.10 13.21 -1.05
C ALA A 157 -15.81 12.82 -2.50
N THR A 158 -15.96 11.54 -2.88
CA THR A 158 -15.42 11.00 -4.12
C THR A 158 -16.38 10.16 -4.94
N ASN A 159 -17.60 9.88 -4.44
CA ASN A 159 -18.55 8.90 -4.98
C ASN A 159 -18.00 7.46 -5.09
N TRP A 160 -16.87 7.16 -4.44
CA TRP A 160 -16.33 5.82 -4.34
C TRP A 160 -16.51 5.25 -2.94
N THR A 161 -16.95 4.00 -2.85
CA THR A 161 -17.20 3.30 -1.58
C THR A 161 -16.12 2.24 -1.35
N PRO A 162 -15.06 2.51 -0.58
CA PRO A 162 -14.01 1.55 -0.31
C PRO A 162 -14.50 0.41 0.60
N GLN A 163 -13.99 -0.80 0.36
CA GLN A 163 -14.29 -1.97 1.19
C GLN A 163 -13.53 -1.90 2.53
N GLN A 164 -12.23 -1.55 2.48
CA GLN A 164 -11.36 -1.48 3.67
C GLN A 164 -10.66 -0.11 3.81
N PRO A 165 -11.38 0.95 4.13
CA PRO A 165 -10.84 2.32 4.19
C PRO A 165 -9.73 2.51 5.23
N LEU A 166 -9.65 1.62 6.23
CA LEU A 166 -8.67 1.65 7.31
C LEU A 166 -7.54 0.63 7.11
N SER A 167 -7.44 0.00 5.93
CA SER A 167 -6.34 -0.92 5.65
C SER A 167 -5.01 -0.18 5.72
N ARG A 168 -4.06 -0.75 6.46
CA ARG A 168 -2.73 -0.20 6.68
C ARG A 168 -1.68 -0.73 5.72
N ILE A 169 -2.08 -1.71 4.90
CA ILE A 169 -1.23 -2.32 3.87
C ILE A 169 -1.54 -1.63 2.57
N ARG A 170 -0.58 -0.87 2.07
CA ARG A 170 -0.74 -0.04 0.89
C ARG A 170 0.56 0.06 0.12
N CYS A 171 0.49 0.05 -1.20
CA CYS A 171 1.57 0.54 -2.04
C CYS A 171 1.16 1.91 -2.59
N VAL A 172 2.04 2.88 -2.50
CA VAL A 172 1.74 4.27 -2.89
C VAL A 172 2.93 4.85 -3.66
N SER A 173 2.67 5.53 -4.78
CA SER A 173 3.68 6.27 -5.52
C SER A 173 4.26 7.39 -4.65
N ARG A 174 5.48 7.82 -4.96
CA ARG A 174 6.12 8.92 -4.25
C ARG A 174 5.26 10.18 -4.30
N ASP A 175 4.81 10.55 -5.47
CA ASP A 175 4.04 11.78 -5.71
C ASP A 175 2.71 11.78 -4.94
N ALA A 176 2.01 10.64 -4.92
CA ALA A 176 0.75 10.51 -4.19
C ALA A 176 0.95 10.60 -2.66
N LEU A 177 2.06 10.07 -2.14
CA LEU A 177 2.39 10.22 -0.72
C LEU A 177 2.76 11.66 -0.37
N GLU A 178 3.58 12.31 -1.19
CA GLU A 178 4.03 13.69 -0.96
C GLU A 178 2.85 14.68 -1.00
N ALA A 179 1.88 14.47 -1.88
CA ALA A 179 0.66 15.28 -1.91
C ALA A 179 -0.18 15.19 -0.62
N ALA A 180 -0.02 14.12 0.16
CA ALA A 180 -0.72 13.93 1.43
C ALA A 180 0.04 14.46 2.66
N ILE A 181 1.29 14.90 2.50
CA ILE A 181 2.10 15.44 3.62
C ILE A 181 1.66 16.89 3.93
N PRO A 182 1.51 17.26 5.21
CA PRO A 182 1.71 16.44 6.42
C PRO A 182 0.59 15.42 6.66
N LEU A 183 1.01 14.21 7.03
CA LEU A 183 0.09 13.09 7.22
C LEU A 183 -0.83 13.31 8.44
N ALA A 184 -2.08 12.89 8.34
CA ALA A 184 -3.00 12.96 9.48
C ALA A 184 -2.56 12.02 10.60
N ARG A 185 -2.75 12.44 11.84
CA ARG A 185 -2.33 11.69 13.02
C ARG A 185 -3.27 10.53 13.36
N GLY A 186 -2.73 9.56 14.08
CA GLY A 186 -3.48 8.46 14.65
C GLY A 186 -4.22 7.61 13.62
N ALA A 187 -5.44 7.20 13.93
CA ALA A 187 -6.28 6.37 13.05
C ALA A 187 -6.87 7.14 11.85
N GLY A 188 -6.61 8.44 11.75
CA GLY A 188 -7.00 9.27 10.62
C GLY A 188 -6.08 9.14 9.41
N LEU A 189 -4.87 8.57 9.58
CA LEU A 189 -3.85 8.48 8.53
C LEU A 189 -4.38 7.85 7.24
N GLU A 190 -4.95 6.67 7.33
CA GLU A 190 -5.35 5.88 6.18
C GLU A 190 -6.47 6.55 5.38
N VAL A 191 -7.44 7.13 6.08
CA VAL A 191 -8.57 7.86 5.46
C VAL A 191 -8.08 9.14 4.80
N ALA A 192 -7.23 9.85 5.50
CA ALA A 192 -6.67 11.11 5.04
C ALA A 192 -5.81 10.91 3.78
N LEU A 193 -4.91 9.92 3.81
CA LEU A 193 -4.07 9.58 2.66
C LEU A 193 -4.92 9.24 1.43
N THR A 194 -6.02 8.50 1.62
CA THR A 194 -6.96 8.20 0.54
C THR A 194 -7.63 9.48 -0.01
N LEU A 195 -8.13 10.34 0.90
CA LEU A 195 -8.81 11.58 0.50
C LEU A 195 -7.85 12.56 -0.18
N ASP A 196 -6.63 12.70 0.33
CA ASP A 196 -5.63 13.63 -0.20
C ASP A 196 -5.14 13.16 -1.59
N ALA A 197 -4.87 11.85 -1.76
CA ALA A 197 -4.48 11.28 -3.05
C ALA A 197 -5.59 11.48 -4.10
N LEU A 198 -6.84 11.15 -3.76
CA LEU A 198 -7.97 11.33 -4.67
C LEU A 198 -8.24 12.82 -4.98
N ALA A 199 -8.11 13.72 -4.00
CA ALA A 199 -8.28 15.16 -4.19
C ALA A 199 -7.18 15.76 -5.08
N ALA A 200 -5.98 15.20 -5.06
CA ALA A 200 -4.87 15.58 -5.94
C ALA A 200 -4.96 14.96 -7.35
N GLY A 201 -5.98 14.12 -7.62
CA GLY A 201 -6.21 13.51 -8.93
C GLY A 201 -5.51 12.16 -9.15
N PHE A 202 -4.89 11.59 -8.12
CA PHE A 202 -4.25 10.29 -8.20
C PHE A 202 -5.26 9.13 -8.25
N LEU A 203 -4.89 8.08 -8.97
CA LEU A 203 -5.70 6.87 -9.09
C LEU A 203 -5.51 5.97 -7.86
N VAL A 204 -6.62 5.63 -7.21
CA VAL A 204 -6.63 4.75 -6.02
C VAL A 204 -7.47 3.51 -6.31
N THR A 205 -6.95 2.31 -5.97
CA THR A 205 -7.67 1.05 -6.13
C THR A 205 -7.52 0.16 -4.90
N GLU A 206 -8.43 -0.79 -4.73
CA GLU A 206 -8.34 -1.86 -3.74
C GLU A 206 -8.04 -3.18 -4.42
N LEU A 207 -7.09 -3.95 -3.88
CA LEU A 207 -6.67 -5.25 -4.42
C LEU A 207 -6.67 -6.30 -3.32
N GLU A 208 -7.10 -7.51 -3.66
CA GLU A 208 -7.05 -8.65 -2.75
C GLU A 208 -5.61 -9.03 -2.42
N CYS A 209 -5.34 -9.24 -1.13
CA CYS A 209 -4.05 -9.61 -0.58
C CYS A 209 -4.20 -10.81 0.33
N ASP A 210 -3.39 -11.86 0.13
CA ASP A 210 -3.35 -13.00 1.07
C ASP A 210 -2.53 -12.65 2.33
N VAL A 211 -2.95 -11.60 2.99
CA VAL A 211 -2.38 -11.17 4.26
C VAL A 211 -3.30 -11.61 5.38
N ARG A 212 -2.92 -12.69 6.05
CA ARG A 212 -3.59 -13.19 7.24
C ARG A 212 -2.93 -12.60 8.47
N GLN A 213 -3.47 -11.53 8.98
CA GLN A 213 -3.06 -11.04 10.28
C GLN A 213 -3.79 -11.86 11.33
N LYS A 214 -3.06 -12.64 12.13
CA LYS A 214 -3.65 -13.19 13.38
C LYS A 214 -4.18 -11.97 14.12
N ALA A 215 -5.49 -11.99 14.42
CA ALA A 215 -6.13 -10.95 15.18
C ALA A 215 -5.32 -10.78 16.48
N HIS A 216 -4.35 -9.86 16.46
CA HIS A 216 -3.74 -9.42 17.70
C HIS A 216 -4.90 -8.84 18.48
N SER A 217 -5.12 -9.33 19.65
CA SER A 217 -6.03 -8.92 20.72
C SER A 217 -6.56 -7.46 20.67
N GLN A 218 -6.93 -6.99 19.48
CA GLN A 218 -7.60 -5.71 19.30
C GLN A 218 -9.02 -5.72 19.87
N ASP A 219 -9.55 -6.91 20.14
CA ASP A 219 -10.85 -7.06 20.79
C ASP A 219 -10.87 -6.54 22.25
N HIS A 220 -9.72 -6.38 22.87
CA HIS A 220 -9.59 -5.80 24.21
C HIS A 220 -9.24 -4.31 24.23
N ARG A 221 -9.28 -3.60 23.10
CA ARG A 221 -9.11 -2.15 23.13
C ARG A 221 -10.21 -1.53 23.95
N SER A 222 -9.82 -0.76 24.97
CA SER A 222 -10.74 -0.06 25.85
C SER A 222 -11.70 0.83 25.01
N LEU A 223 -12.89 1.12 25.56
CA LEU A 223 -13.84 2.05 24.92
C LEU A 223 -13.16 3.39 24.60
N GLY A 224 -12.25 3.86 25.47
CA GLY A 224 -11.48 5.07 25.25
C GLY A 224 -10.58 5.00 23.99
N THR A 225 -9.92 3.87 23.74
CA THR A 225 -9.10 3.71 22.53
C THR A 225 -9.96 3.74 21.26
N ARG A 226 -11.15 3.13 21.29
CA ARG A 226 -12.10 3.15 20.15
C ARG A 226 -12.65 4.55 19.89
N ALA A 227 -12.98 5.29 20.95
CA ALA A 227 -13.44 6.68 20.86
C ALA A 227 -12.35 7.60 20.29
N ASN A 228 -11.11 7.45 20.73
CA ASN A 228 -9.97 8.20 20.18
C ASN A 228 -9.75 7.92 18.70
N GLN A 229 -9.83 6.65 18.26
CA GLN A 229 -9.73 6.30 16.86
C GLN A 229 -10.82 6.93 16.00
N TYR A 230 -12.06 6.89 16.49
CA TYR A 230 -13.19 7.55 15.83
C TYR A 230 -12.97 9.06 15.70
N ARG A 231 -12.55 9.70 16.81
CA ARG A 231 -12.22 11.14 16.83
C ARG A 231 -11.13 11.49 15.83
N ASP A 232 -10.05 10.70 15.76
CA ASP A 232 -8.94 10.95 14.83
C ASP A 232 -9.39 10.90 13.37
N VAL A 233 -10.23 9.92 13.02
CA VAL A 233 -10.83 9.82 11.68
C VAL A 233 -11.72 11.05 11.41
N MET A 234 -12.57 11.45 12.35
CA MET A 234 -13.46 12.60 12.16
C MET A 234 -12.68 13.91 12.01
N LEU A 235 -11.60 14.11 12.79
CA LEU A 235 -10.74 15.28 12.66
C LEU A 235 -10.01 15.29 11.32
N ALA A 236 -9.50 14.14 10.87
CA ALA A 236 -8.85 14.00 9.58
C ALA A 236 -9.81 14.36 8.43
N VAL A 237 -11.06 13.90 8.48
CA VAL A 237 -12.11 14.21 7.50
C VAL A 237 -12.49 15.68 7.54
N ALA A 238 -12.72 16.24 8.75
CA ALA A 238 -13.11 17.63 8.90
C ALA A 238 -12.07 18.62 8.36
N SER A 239 -10.78 18.37 8.63
CA SER A 239 -9.69 19.21 8.12
C SER A 239 -9.61 19.22 6.59
N ARG A 240 -10.00 18.13 5.93
CA ARG A 240 -9.97 18.01 4.45
C ARG A 240 -11.20 18.59 3.79
N ARG A 241 -12.36 18.55 4.45
CA ARG A 241 -13.56 19.27 3.98
C ARG A 241 -13.34 20.78 3.88
N VAL A 242 -12.60 21.34 4.82
CA VAL A 242 -12.25 22.78 4.79
C VAL A 242 -11.30 23.07 3.61
N LYS A 243 -10.33 22.21 3.34
CA LYS A 243 -9.44 22.35 2.18
C LYS A 243 -10.18 22.15 0.85
N GLY A 244 -11.08 21.17 0.76
CA GLY A 244 -11.83 20.84 -0.46
C GLY A 244 -12.94 21.83 -0.82
N ALA A 245 -13.40 22.66 0.09
CA ALA A 245 -14.33 23.75 -0.21
C ALA A 245 -13.67 24.85 -1.08
N ALA A 246 -12.33 24.91 -1.12
CA ALA A 246 -11.57 25.85 -1.94
C ALA A 246 -11.24 25.34 -3.36
N THR A 247 -11.43 24.06 -3.65
CA THR A 247 -11.12 23.45 -4.96
C THR A 247 -12.30 22.68 -5.52
N ASN A 248 -12.78 23.11 -6.67
CA ASN A 248 -13.96 22.56 -7.39
C ASN A 248 -13.64 21.22 -8.10
N THR A 249 -12.82 20.35 -7.49
CA THR A 249 -12.27 19.12 -8.09
C THR A 249 -13.19 17.90 -7.96
N ARG A 250 -14.44 18.09 -7.51
CA ARG A 250 -15.38 16.99 -7.15
C ARG A 250 -15.78 16.04 -8.28
N TYR A 251 -15.61 16.42 -9.56
CA TYR A 251 -16.11 15.65 -10.70
C TYR A 251 -15.08 14.80 -11.44
N ALA A 252 -13.79 15.10 -11.32
CA ALA A 252 -12.74 14.38 -12.05
C ALA A 252 -12.37 13.02 -11.42
N VAL A 253 -12.50 12.90 -10.10
CA VAL A 253 -12.02 11.74 -9.34
C VAL A 253 -12.94 10.52 -9.47
N GLY A 254 -14.26 10.72 -9.43
CA GLY A 254 -15.24 9.61 -9.59
C GLY A 254 -15.15 8.92 -10.94
N ASP A 255 -14.85 9.68 -12.00
CA ASP A 255 -14.76 9.16 -13.37
C ASP A 255 -13.48 8.37 -13.63
N GLN A 256 -12.38 8.68 -12.91
CA GLN A 256 -11.12 7.96 -13.02
C GLN A 256 -11.17 6.58 -12.34
N VAL A 257 -11.79 6.49 -11.16
CA VAL A 257 -11.97 5.20 -10.45
C VAL A 257 -12.87 4.26 -11.26
N LEU A 258 -13.93 4.78 -11.88
CA LEU A 258 -14.83 4.00 -12.76
C LEU A 258 -14.13 3.49 -14.03
N LYS A 259 -13.16 4.22 -14.59
CA LYS A 259 -12.41 3.79 -15.78
C LYS A 259 -11.49 2.61 -15.51
N VAL A 260 -10.86 2.54 -14.33
CA VAL A 260 -9.99 1.41 -13.93
C VAL A 260 -10.81 0.14 -13.70
N THR A 261 -11.96 0.23 -13.08
CA THR A 261 -12.85 -0.93 -12.88
C THR A 261 -13.48 -1.45 -14.17
N ARG A 262 -13.79 -0.58 -15.17
CA ARG A 262 -14.29 -0.98 -16.48
C ARG A 262 -13.24 -1.69 -17.35
N ARG A 263 -11.96 -1.28 -17.30
CA ARG A 263 -10.90 -1.96 -18.06
C ARG A 263 -10.68 -3.41 -17.63
N LYS A 264 -10.89 -3.73 -16.35
CA LYS A 264 -10.76 -5.11 -15.83
C LYS A 264 -11.91 -6.03 -16.27
N GLY A 265 -13.09 -5.47 -16.61
CA GLY A 265 -14.24 -6.23 -17.11
C GLY A 265 -14.16 -6.65 -18.59
N ASP A 266 -13.42 -5.89 -19.42
CA ASP A 266 -13.34 -6.17 -20.87
C ASP A 266 -12.34 -7.30 -21.22
N HIS A 267 -11.34 -7.56 -20.37
CA HIS A 267 -10.41 -8.67 -20.61
C HIS A 267 -11.00 -10.06 -20.28
N SER A 268 -12.03 -10.15 -19.43
CA SER A 268 -12.68 -11.42 -19.13
C SER A 268 -13.63 -11.90 -20.26
N LYS A 269 -14.20 -10.99 -21.03
CA LYS A 269 -15.06 -11.35 -22.17
C LYS A 269 -14.30 -11.72 -23.44
N ALA A 270 -13.05 -11.31 -23.58
CA ALA A 270 -12.21 -11.69 -24.73
C ALA A 270 -11.69 -13.14 -24.63
N SER A 271 -11.55 -13.67 -23.40
CA SER A 271 -11.13 -15.06 -23.15
C SER A 271 -12.24 -16.07 -23.49
N ASP A 272 -13.51 -15.72 -23.22
CA ASP A 272 -14.64 -16.61 -23.45
C ASP A 272 -15.06 -16.67 -24.93
N ALA A 273 -14.69 -15.66 -25.73
CA ALA A 273 -14.97 -15.67 -27.17
C ALA A 273 -13.95 -16.50 -27.97
N ALA A 274 -12.73 -16.68 -27.46
CA ALA A 274 -11.68 -17.47 -28.12
C ALA A 274 -11.86 -18.99 -27.95
N VAL A 275 -12.61 -19.42 -26.91
CA VAL A 275 -12.87 -20.85 -26.66
C VAL A 275 -14.09 -21.36 -27.44
N ALA A 276 -14.97 -20.48 -27.90
CA ALA A 276 -16.19 -20.85 -28.64
C ALA A 276 -15.96 -21.09 -30.16
N THR A 277 -14.84 -20.64 -30.71
CA THR A 277 -14.54 -20.81 -32.16
C THR A 277 -13.74 -22.08 -32.50
N ASP A 278 -13.18 -22.77 -31.51
CA ASP A 278 -12.43 -24.02 -31.74
C ASP A 278 -13.30 -25.30 -31.64
N ALA A 279 -14.57 -25.18 -31.25
CA ALA A 279 -15.50 -26.31 -31.13
C ALA A 279 -16.42 -26.53 -32.36
N ALA A 280 -16.30 -25.69 -33.40
CA ALA A 280 -17.15 -25.78 -34.61
C ALA A 280 -16.42 -26.30 -35.86
N GLY A 281 -15.12 -26.69 -35.75
CA GLY A 281 -14.27 -27.12 -36.88
C GLY A 281 -14.16 -28.61 -37.15
N ASP A 282 -14.69 -29.48 -36.28
CA ASP A 282 -14.45 -30.93 -36.35
C ASP A 282 -15.68 -31.79 -36.66
N ARG A 283 -16.61 -31.29 -37.49
CA ARG A 283 -17.80 -32.08 -37.91
C ARG A 283 -18.07 -32.04 -39.41
N GLU A 284 -17.08 -32.00 -40.28
CA GLU A 284 -17.26 -32.26 -41.71
C GLU A 284 -16.01 -32.92 -42.27
N ALA A 285 -15.78 -34.18 -41.94
CA ALA A 285 -14.95 -35.12 -42.73
C ALA A 285 -15.23 -36.57 -42.29
N SER A 286 -16.41 -37.09 -42.60
CA SER A 286 -16.61 -38.54 -42.86
C SER A 286 -18.00 -38.76 -43.40
N GLU A 287 -18.12 -38.67 -44.72
CA GLU A 287 -18.97 -39.47 -45.61
C GLU A 287 -18.21 -39.68 -46.92
#